data_c3903f506ae034dd96086ada23cbb15a
#
_entry.id   c3903f506ae034dd96086ada23cbb15a
#
_cell.length_a   1.000
_cell.length_b   1.000
_cell.length_c   1.000
_cell.angle_alpha   90.00
_cell.angle_beta   90.00
_cell.angle_gamma   90.00
#
_symmetry.space_group_name_H-M   'P 1'
#
loop_
_entity.id
_entity.type
_entity.pdbx_description
1 polymer ?
#
loop_
_entity_poly.entity_id
_entity_poly.type
_entity_poly.pdbx_seq_one_letter_code
_entity_poly.pdbx_strand_id
1 'polypeptide(L)'
;GTAFWMSENGFFQYAGQLQTMPCLVEDYVYDDLNSTSRNLINCGLNNLFGEVNWFYCSSGSNVVDRVVTYNYMESGMLKKPIWYTGSLPRTAWEDSSIYAKPHACYYDNADDVSYDVVGNTNGITIYYEHETGTDQVVAGGTITPILASITSGDFDITQKRAAQGQLLGAPDMRGDGEYIMKIRRFIPDFITQTGDTQITLMLRDYPNNSAASSPLGPFTITSSTDKVDTRA
;
A
#
# COMPACT_ATOMS: atom_id res chain seq x y z
N GLY A 1 -11.36 -23.80 2.53
CA GLY A 1 -10.81 -22.54 2.03
C GLY A 1 -11.56 -21.35 2.63
N THR A 2 -10.93 -20.21 2.67
CA THR A 2 -11.55 -18.94 3.10
C THR A 2 -11.83 -18.12 1.86
N ALA A 3 -13.04 -17.54 1.78
CA ALA A 3 -13.38 -16.56 0.75
C ALA A 3 -13.30 -15.15 1.34
N PHE A 4 -12.80 -14.21 0.56
CA PHE A 4 -12.70 -12.80 0.92
C PHE A 4 -13.39 -11.96 -0.14
N TRP A 5 -14.07 -10.89 0.25
CA TRP A 5 -14.65 -9.95 -0.71
C TRP A 5 -14.79 -8.54 -0.14
N MET A 6 -14.79 -7.57 -1.03
CA MET A 6 -15.13 -6.19 -0.79
C MET A 6 -16.62 -5.99 -1.09
N SER A 7 -17.33 -5.27 -0.26
CA SER A 7 -18.76 -4.95 -0.38
C SER A 7 -18.94 -3.43 -0.38
N GLU A 8 -20.18 -2.97 -0.50
CA GLU A 8 -20.49 -1.53 -0.37
C GLU A 8 -20.24 -0.96 1.03
N ASN A 9 -20.20 -1.81 2.05
CA ASN A 9 -20.12 -1.40 3.46
C ASN A 9 -19.01 -2.12 4.20
N GLY A 10 -17.89 -2.39 3.56
CA GLY A 10 -16.72 -2.98 4.21
C GLY A 10 -16.22 -4.24 3.55
N PHE A 11 -15.29 -4.88 4.24
CA PHE A 11 -14.63 -6.09 3.81
C PHE A 11 -15.11 -7.29 4.63
N PHE A 12 -15.29 -8.40 3.98
CA PHE A 12 -15.86 -9.61 4.58
C PHE A 12 -15.04 -10.84 4.26
N GLN A 13 -15.10 -11.81 5.17
CA GLN A 13 -14.57 -13.14 4.97
C GLN A 13 -15.58 -14.22 5.34
N TYR A 14 -15.44 -15.36 4.69
CA TYR A 14 -16.22 -16.56 4.98
C TYR A 14 -15.29 -17.77 5.11
N ALA A 15 -15.26 -18.36 6.29
CA ALA A 15 -14.54 -19.60 6.60
C ALA A 15 -15.46 -20.57 7.37
N GLY A 16 -16.67 -20.80 6.84
CA GLY A 16 -17.75 -21.53 7.52
C GLY A 16 -18.73 -20.62 8.26
N GLN A 17 -18.31 -19.41 8.61
CA GLN A 17 -19.13 -18.32 9.15
C GLN A 17 -18.79 -17.02 8.46
N LEU A 18 -19.81 -16.19 8.25
CA LEU A 18 -19.64 -14.83 7.75
C LEU A 18 -19.07 -13.93 8.86
N GLN A 19 -17.98 -13.23 8.56
CA GLN A 19 -17.34 -12.29 9.46
C GLN A 19 -17.00 -11.00 8.72
N THR A 20 -17.22 -9.87 9.37
CA THR A 20 -16.68 -8.57 8.94
C THR A 20 -15.20 -8.53 9.27
N MET A 21 -14.39 -8.06 8.33
CA MET A 21 -12.96 -7.88 8.51
C MET A 21 -12.71 -6.47 9.05
N PRO A 22 -12.12 -6.31 10.25
CA PRO A 22 -11.71 -4.98 10.70
C PRO A 22 -10.68 -4.40 9.73
N CYS A 23 -10.98 -3.25 9.16
CA CYS A 23 -10.11 -2.57 8.20
C CYS A 23 -9.76 -1.17 8.72
N LEU A 24 -8.47 -0.93 8.96
CA LEU A 24 -7.99 0.37 9.48
C LEU A 24 -7.94 1.46 8.41
N VAL A 25 -8.03 1.07 7.14
CA VAL A 25 -8.01 1.99 5.98
C VAL A 25 -9.36 2.05 5.29
N GLU A 26 -10.42 1.57 5.93
CA GLU A 26 -11.76 1.47 5.36
C GLU A 26 -12.29 2.84 4.90
N ASP A 27 -12.27 3.81 5.80
CA ASP A 27 -12.74 5.18 5.49
C ASP A 27 -11.95 5.78 4.33
N TYR A 28 -10.61 5.60 4.34
CA TYR A 28 -9.76 6.07 3.26
C TYR A 28 -10.13 5.47 1.90
N VAL A 29 -10.40 4.16 1.86
CA VAL A 29 -10.75 3.47 0.61
C VAL A 29 -12.12 3.89 0.11
N TYR A 30 -13.12 3.94 0.98
CA TYR A 30 -14.50 4.24 0.56
C TYR A 30 -14.74 5.72 0.27
N ASP A 31 -14.01 6.62 0.92
CA ASP A 31 -14.03 8.06 0.60
C ASP A 31 -13.38 8.35 -0.77
N ASP A 32 -12.36 7.55 -1.15
CA ASP A 32 -11.69 7.67 -2.45
C ASP A 32 -12.36 6.85 -3.56
N LEU A 33 -13.30 5.95 -3.25
CA LEU A 33 -13.89 5.04 -4.22
C LEU A 33 -14.83 5.75 -5.20
N ASN A 34 -14.59 5.58 -6.51
CA ASN A 34 -15.55 5.98 -7.54
C ASN A 34 -16.74 5.01 -7.57
N SER A 35 -17.84 5.43 -6.95
CA SER A 35 -19.05 4.62 -6.84
C SER A 35 -19.73 4.31 -8.19
N THR A 36 -19.47 5.11 -9.23
CA THR A 36 -20.04 4.87 -10.57
C THR A 36 -19.27 3.80 -11.35
N SER A 37 -18.02 3.54 -10.97
CA SER A 37 -17.12 2.58 -11.63
C SER A 37 -16.91 1.30 -10.81
N ARG A 38 -17.81 0.98 -9.87
CA ARG A 38 -17.68 -0.23 -9.01
C ARG A 38 -17.69 -1.55 -9.77
N ASN A 39 -18.25 -1.58 -10.95
CA ASN A 39 -18.24 -2.76 -11.82
C ASN A 39 -16.85 -3.10 -12.36
N LEU A 40 -15.89 -2.19 -12.22
CA LEU A 40 -14.49 -2.39 -12.59
C LEU A 40 -13.64 -2.92 -11.43
N ILE A 41 -14.20 -3.01 -10.22
CA ILE A 41 -13.50 -3.59 -9.08
C ILE A 41 -13.20 -5.05 -9.39
N ASN A 42 -11.92 -5.40 -9.28
CA ASN A 42 -11.48 -6.77 -9.41
C ASN A 42 -10.59 -7.16 -8.24
N CYS A 43 -10.37 -8.46 -8.09
CA CYS A 43 -9.64 -9.00 -6.95
C CYS A 43 -8.60 -10.00 -7.43
N GLY A 44 -7.47 -10.03 -6.75
CA GLY A 44 -6.38 -10.96 -6.99
C GLY A 44 -5.72 -11.45 -5.71
N LEU A 45 -5.22 -12.67 -5.75
CA LEU A 45 -4.41 -13.24 -4.67
C LEU A 45 -2.93 -13.12 -5.02
N ASN A 46 -2.11 -12.86 -4.02
CA ASN A 46 -0.68 -13.07 -4.08
C ASN A 46 -0.31 -14.11 -3.01
N ASN A 47 -0.29 -15.37 -3.41
CA ASN A 47 -0.07 -16.47 -2.49
C ASN A 47 1.35 -16.49 -1.91
N LEU A 48 2.32 -15.92 -2.62
CA LEU A 48 3.71 -15.85 -2.18
C LEU A 48 3.84 -15.06 -0.87
N PHE A 49 3.07 -13.97 -0.73
CA PHE A 49 3.10 -13.11 0.45
C PHE A 49 1.84 -13.22 1.32
N GLY A 50 0.89 -14.05 0.94
CA GLY A 50 -0.35 -14.21 1.70
C GLY A 50 -1.25 -13.00 1.66
N GLU A 51 -1.46 -12.45 0.47
CA GLU A 51 -2.19 -11.20 0.25
C GLU A 51 -3.45 -11.39 -0.60
N VAL A 52 -4.45 -10.58 -0.28
CA VAL A 52 -5.65 -10.39 -1.11
C VAL A 52 -5.66 -8.92 -1.54
N ASN A 53 -5.69 -8.70 -2.84
CA ASN A 53 -5.67 -7.38 -3.47
C ASN A 53 -7.04 -7.08 -4.07
N TRP A 54 -7.60 -5.91 -3.77
CA TRP A 54 -8.77 -5.36 -4.48
C TRP A 54 -8.33 -4.12 -5.23
N PHE A 55 -8.48 -4.17 -6.53
CA PHE A 55 -8.15 -3.08 -7.45
C PHE A 55 -9.41 -2.29 -7.74
N TYR A 56 -9.36 -0.96 -7.61
CA TYR A 56 -10.52 -0.10 -7.74
C TYR A 56 -10.17 1.23 -8.42
N CYS A 57 -11.20 1.98 -8.81
CA CYS A 57 -11.06 3.32 -9.36
C CYS A 57 -11.15 4.35 -8.24
N SER A 58 -10.20 5.28 -8.15
CA SER A 58 -10.30 6.42 -7.25
C SER A 58 -11.43 7.38 -7.66
N SER A 59 -11.84 8.27 -6.77
CA SER A 59 -12.95 9.22 -6.99
C SER A 59 -12.76 10.11 -8.22
N GLY A 60 -11.52 10.37 -8.61
CA GLY A 60 -11.16 11.16 -9.80
C GLY A 60 -10.91 10.33 -11.07
N SER A 61 -11.07 9.01 -11.03
CA SER A 61 -10.70 8.11 -12.12
C SER A 61 -11.87 7.24 -12.57
N ASN A 62 -11.96 7.01 -13.88
CA ASN A 62 -12.87 6.03 -14.49
C ASN A 62 -12.14 4.75 -14.90
N VAL A 63 -10.86 4.64 -14.59
CA VAL A 63 -10.02 3.47 -14.79
C VAL A 63 -9.44 3.00 -13.48
N VAL A 64 -9.10 1.73 -13.37
CA VAL A 64 -8.52 1.15 -12.16
C VAL A 64 -7.13 1.75 -11.93
N ASP A 65 -6.93 2.42 -10.81
CA ASP A 65 -5.69 3.15 -10.48
C ASP A 65 -5.23 2.93 -9.03
N ARG A 66 -6.05 2.28 -8.20
CA ARG A 66 -5.79 2.05 -6.78
C ARG A 66 -5.84 0.58 -6.44
N VAL A 67 -5.16 0.24 -5.36
CA VAL A 67 -5.23 -1.07 -4.73
C VAL A 67 -5.38 -0.93 -3.22
N VAL A 68 -6.18 -1.80 -2.64
CA VAL A 68 -6.16 -2.08 -1.20
C VAL A 68 -5.84 -3.54 -1.00
N THR A 69 -4.91 -3.82 -0.10
CA THR A 69 -4.36 -5.15 0.16
C THR A 69 -4.58 -5.55 1.60
N TYR A 70 -5.09 -6.74 1.80
CA TYR A 70 -5.13 -7.41 3.11
C TYR A 70 -4.09 -8.52 3.14
N ASN A 71 -3.14 -8.44 4.07
CA ASN A 71 -2.17 -9.49 4.28
C ASN A 71 -2.69 -10.47 5.35
N TYR A 72 -3.23 -11.61 4.91
CA TYR A 72 -3.82 -12.60 5.82
C TYR A 72 -2.75 -13.40 6.57
N MET A 73 -1.55 -13.56 6.01
CA MET A 73 -0.45 -14.28 6.64
C MET A 73 0.09 -13.49 7.83
N GLU A 74 0.48 -12.23 7.61
CA GLU A 74 0.97 -11.34 8.68
C GLU A 74 -0.11 -11.06 9.72
N SER A 75 -1.36 -10.84 9.29
CA SER A 75 -2.48 -10.66 10.22
C SER A 75 -2.65 -11.85 11.14
N GLY A 76 -2.49 -13.07 10.63
CA GLY A 76 -2.52 -14.30 11.42
C GLY A 76 -1.37 -14.40 12.41
N MET A 77 -0.16 -14.02 12.01
CA MET A 77 1.03 -14.05 12.88
C MET A 77 0.96 -12.99 13.97
N LEU A 78 0.60 -11.77 13.62
CA LEU A 78 0.60 -10.62 14.53
C LEU A 78 -0.70 -10.48 15.35
N LYS A 79 -1.73 -11.30 15.05
CA LYS A 79 -3.05 -11.26 15.69
C LYS A 79 -3.74 -9.89 15.57
N LYS A 80 -3.48 -9.18 14.50
CA LYS A 80 -4.11 -7.90 14.16
C LYS A 80 -4.20 -7.74 12.65
N PRO A 81 -5.25 -7.06 12.15
CA PRO A 81 -5.42 -6.89 10.72
C PRO A 81 -4.32 -6.01 10.14
N ILE A 82 -3.67 -6.49 9.09
CA ILE A 82 -2.64 -5.76 8.35
C ILE A 82 -3.19 -5.42 6.98
N TRP A 83 -3.23 -4.12 6.70
CA TRP A 83 -3.76 -3.56 5.46
C TRP A 83 -2.78 -2.57 4.85
N TYR A 84 -2.74 -2.55 3.52
CA TYR A 84 -1.99 -1.58 2.74
C TYR A 84 -2.90 -0.92 1.71
N THR A 85 -2.57 0.28 1.30
CA THR A 85 -3.18 0.96 0.17
C THR A 85 -2.08 1.46 -0.76
N GLY A 86 -2.37 1.55 -2.04
CA GLY A 86 -1.39 2.03 -3.00
C GLY A 86 -1.97 2.34 -4.36
N SER A 87 -1.11 2.80 -5.25
CA SER A 87 -1.42 2.97 -6.66
C SER A 87 -0.83 1.81 -7.42
N LEU A 88 -1.69 0.89 -7.86
CA LEU A 88 -1.31 -0.25 -8.68
C LEU A 88 -2.45 -0.54 -9.66
N PRO A 89 -2.41 0.00 -10.87
CA PRO A 89 -3.45 -0.21 -11.85
C PRO A 89 -3.37 -1.63 -12.42
N ARG A 90 -4.36 -2.47 -12.10
CA ARG A 90 -4.51 -3.82 -12.65
C ARG A 90 -5.98 -4.11 -12.89
N THR A 91 -6.30 -4.47 -14.12
CA THR A 91 -7.67 -4.77 -14.55
C THR A 91 -7.99 -6.25 -14.55
N ALA A 92 -6.96 -7.09 -14.45
CA ALA A 92 -7.06 -8.52 -14.25
C ALA A 92 -5.81 -9.03 -13.53
N TRP A 93 -5.99 -10.04 -12.70
CA TRP A 93 -4.93 -10.65 -11.91
C TRP A 93 -5.11 -12.15 -11.84
N GLU A 94 -4.02 -12.90 -12.00
CA GLU A 94 -4.00 -14.35 -11.89
C GLU A 94 -2.76 -14.80 -11.11
N ASP A 95 -2.98 -15.58 -10.07
CA ASP A 95 -1.94 -16.26 -9.30
C ASP A 95 -2.34 -17.72 -9.10
N SER A 96 -2.30 -18.47 -10.19
CA SER A 96 -2.57 -19.91 -10.16
C SER A 96 -1.29 -20.70 -10.01
N SER A 97 -1.45 -21.94 -9.50
CA SER A 97 -0.32 -22.86 -9.34
C SER A 97 0.33 -23.29 -10.67
N ILE A 98 -0.22 -22.90 -11.81
CA ILE A 98 0.36 -23.16 -13.13
C ILE A 98 1.54 -22.22 -13.39
N TYR A 99 1.45 -21.00 -12.88
CA TYR A 99 2.49 -20.00 -13.00
C TYR A 99 3.34 -19.96 -11.73
N ALA A 100 4.65 -19.76 -11.90
CA ALA A 100 5.55 -19.62 -10.77
C ALA A 100 5.38 -18.32 -9.99
N LYS A 101 4.72 -17.32 -10.61
CA LYS A 101 4.56 -15.96 -10.12
C LYS A 101 3.23 -15.39 -10.57
N PRO A 102 2.68 -14.37 -9.87
CA PRO A 102 1.46 -13.71 -10.30
C PRO A 102 1.62 -12.99 -11.64
N HIS A 103 0.58 -13.04 -12.43
CA HIS A 103 0.47 -12.36 -13.72
C HIS A 103 -0.70 -11.39 -13.67
N ALA A 104 -0.57 -10.26 -14.34
CA ALA A 104 -1.62 -9.27 -14.38
C ALA A 104 -1.69 -8.55 -15.71
N CYS A 105 -2.84 -7.98 -16.00
CA CYS A 105 -3.03 -7.09 -17.12
C CYS A 105 -3.54 -5.74 -16.62
N TYR A 106 -3.17 -4.71 -17.34
CA TYR A 106 -3.74 -3.37 -17.19
C TYR A 106 -4.21 -2.87 -18.53
N TYR A 107 -5.45 -2.41 -18.57
CA TYR A 107 -6.01 -1.72 -19.71
C TYR A 107 -6.06 -0.22 -19.40
N ASP A 108 -5.27 0.56 -20.13
CA ASP A 108 -5.27 2.00 -20.05
C ASP A 108 -6.14 2.59 -21.15
N ASN A 109 -7.23 3.22 -20.73
CA ASN A 109 -8.15 3.91 -21.64
C ASN A 109 -7.88 5.43 -21.69
N ALA A 110 -7.01 5.94 -20.83
CA ALA A 110 -6.81 7.38 -20.66
C ALA A 110 -5.74 7.94 -21.57
N ASP A 111 -4.71 7.16 -21.85
CA ASP A 111 -3.63 7.56 -22.76
C ASP A 111 -3.81 6.89 -24.14
N ASP A 112 -4.75 7.37 -24.82
CA ASP A 112 -5.16 7.07 -26.18
C ASP A 112 -4.07 7.34 -27.25
N VAL A 113 -2.84 6.97 -26.98
CA VAL A 113 -1.67 7.26 -27.79
C VAL A 113 -1.03 6.01 -28.40
N SER A 114 -1.58 4.82 -28.18
CA SER A 114 -1.17 3.68 -28.96
C SER A 114 -1.98 3.60 -30.24
N TYR A 115 -1.33 3.97 -31.26
CA TYR A 115 -1.81 3.70 -32.60
C TYR A 115 -1.69 2.20 -32.86
N ASP A 116 -2.79 1.54 -33.17
CA ASP A 116 -2.69 0.28 -33.90
C ASP A 116 -2.06 0.57 -35.27
N VAL A 117 -1.68 -0.47 -35.99
CA VAL A 117 -1.09 -0.35 -37.34
C VAL A 117 -2.01 0.37 -38.34
N VAL A 118 -3.21 0.75 -37.98
CA VAL A 118 -4.22 1.42 -38.81
C VAL A 118 -4.47 2.87 -38.32
N GLY A 119 -3.87 3.30 -37.19
CA GLY A 119 -4.00 4.66 -36.69
C GLY A 119 -5.27 4.87 -35.86
N ASN A 120 -5.92 3.80 -35.34
CA ASN A 120 -7.01 3.90 -34.40
C ASN A 120 -6.47 4.08 -32.99
N THR A 121 -7.09 4.97 -32.26
CA THR A 121 -6.88 5.19 -30.84
C THR A 121 -7.58 4.10 -30.04
N ASN A 122 -6.91 2.96 -29.86
CA ASN A 122 -7.39 1.88 -29.00
C ASN A 122 -6.56 1.90 -27.72
N GLY A 123 -7.22 1.72 -26.58
CA GLY A 123 -6.53 1.60 -25.31
C GLY A 123 -5.48 0.49 -25.34
N ILE A 124 -4.41 0.67 -24.59
CA ILE A 124 -3.32 -0.31 -24.53
C ILE A 124 -3.61 -1.31 -23.42
N THR A 125 -3.48 -2.60 -23.75
CA THR A 125 -3.38 -3.65 -22.73
C THR A 125 -1.92 -3.98 -22.50
N ILE A 126 -1.46 -3.75 -21.27
CA ILE A 126 -0.10 -4.07 -20.85
C ILE A 126 -0.15 -5.33 -19.98
N TYR A 127 0.72 -6.28 -20.27
CA TYR A 127 0.89 -7.49 -19.48
C TYR A 127 2.07 -7.35 -18.53
N TYR A 128 1.88 -7.82 -17.31
CA TYR A 128 2.86 -7.80 -16.24
C TYR A 128 3.07 -9.20 -15.65
N GLU A 129 4.31 -9.55 -15.42
CA GLU A 129 4.73 -10.61 -14.51
C GLU A 129 5.22 -9.96 -13.23
N HIS A 130 4.59 -10.29 -12.09
CA HIS A 130 4.92 -9.74 -10.79
C HIS A 130 5.97 -10.58 -10.06
N GLU A 131 6.53 -10.03 -8.97
CA GLU A 131 7.46 -10.71 -8.07
C GLU A 131 8.72 -11.27 -8.77
N THR A 132 9.14 -10.62 -9.84
CA THR A 132 10.34 -11.04 -10.60
C THR A 132 11.63 -10.67 -9.89
N GLY A 133 11.58 -9.72 -8.93
CA GLY A 133 12.74 -9.19 -8.25
C GLY A 133 13.64 -8.31 -9.12
N THR A 134 13.14 -7.87 -10.27
CA THR A 134 13.84 -7.01 -11.22
C THR A 134 13.06 -5.72 -11.47
N ASP A 135 13.79 -4.70 -11.91
CA ASP A 135 13.19 -3.45 -12.34
C ASP A 135 12.29 -3.65 -13.57
N GLN A 136 11.39 -2.70 -13.77
CA GLN A 136 10.48 -2.71 -14.91
C GLN A 136 11.25 -2.60 -16.24
N VAL A 137 10.95 -3.51 -17.15
CA VAL A 137 11.41 -3.43 -18.54
C VAL A 137 10.30 -2.81 -19.38
N VAL A 138 10.54 -1.64 -19.94
CA VAL A 138 9.60 -0.98 -20.86
C VAL A 138 9.87 -1.37 -22.32
N ALA A 139 8.92 -1.07 -23.18
CA ALA A 139 9.06 -1.33 -24.64
C ALA A 139 10.39 -0.80 -25.18
N GLY A 140 11.09 -1.64 -25.95
CA GLY A 140 12.42 -1.32 -26.47
C GLY A 140 13.58 -1.81 -25.59
N GLY A 141 13.31 -2.52 -24.49
CA GLY A 141 14.35 -3.13 -23.64
C GLY A 141 15.03 -2.16 -22.66
N THR A 142 14.50 -0.94 -22.53
CA THR A 142 15.00 0.00 -21.51
C THR A 142 14.56 -0.45 -20.13
N ILE A 143 15.51 -0.60 -19.21
CA ILE A 143 15.23 -0.90 -17.81
C ILE A 143 14.97 0.40 -17.07
N THR A 144 13.81 0.50 -16.42
CA THR A 144 13.45 1.64 -15.58
C THR A 144 13.36 1.18 -14.13
N PRO A 145 14.04 1.83 -13.18
CA PRO A 145 13.94 1.49 -11.77
C PRO A 145 12.49 1.60 -11.28
N ILE A 146 12.03 0.61 -10.50
CA ILE A 146 10.76 0.69 -9.81
C ILE A 146 10.90 1.66 -8.65
N LEU A 147 10.16 2.78 -8.69
CA LEU A 147 10.08 3.70 -7.58
C LEU A 147 9.16 3.10 -6.52
N ALA A 148 9.75 2.61 -5.44
CA ALA A 148 9.01 2.08 -4.31
C ALA A 148 8.99 3.10 -3.16
N SER A 149 7.84 3.29 -2.53
CA SER A 149 7.70 4.14 -1.35
C SER A 149 6.76 3.51 -0.34
N ILE A 150 7.03 3.79 0.94
CA ILE A 150 6.15 3.42 2.03
C ILE A 150 5.99 4.61 2.97
N THR A 151 4.76 4.90 3.37
CA THR A 151 4.45 5.93 4.35
C THR A 151 3.79 5.28 5.55
N SER A 152 4.34 5.50 6.75
CA SER A 152 3.70 5.04 7.99
C SER A 152 2.47 5.89 8.30
N GLY A 153 1.56 5.34 9.09
CA GLY A 153 0.56 6.15 9.76
C GLY A 153 1.22 7.13 10.75
N ASP A 154 0.45 8.13 11.16
CA ASP A 154 0.90 9.09 12.17
C ASP A 154 1.17 8.39 13.50
N PHE A 155 2.24 8.79 14.16
CA PHE A 155 2.59 8.29 15.49
C PHE A 155 3.11 9.42 16.37
N ASP A 156 2.95 9.27 17.67
CA ASP A 156 3.56 10.14 18.67
C ASP A 156 4.21 9.33 19.79
N ILE A 157 4.81 10.04 20.77
CA ILE A 157 5.44 9.41 21.92
C ILE A 157 4.49 9.11 23.07
N THR A 158 3.21 9.44 22.93
CA THR A 158 2.22 9.22 23.97
C THR A 158 1.91 7.74 24.06
N GLN A 159 2.42 7.08 25.07
CA GLN A 159 1.95 5.75 25.42
C GLN A 159 0.70 5.88 26.30
N LYS A 160 -0.47 5.51 25.78
CA LYS A 160 -1.61 5.27 26.64
C LYS A 160 -1.22 4.18 27.62
N ARG A 161 -1.06 4.53 28.89
CA ARG A 161 -0.91 3.54 29.97
C ARG A 161 -2.10 2.62 29.89
N ALA A 162 -1.88 1.36 29.57
CA ALA A 162 -2.90 0.34 29.71
C ALA A 162 -3.51 0.49 31.12
N ALA A 163 -4.80 0.70 31.20
CA ALA A 163 -5.49 0.69 32.46
C ALA A 163 -5.13 -0.62 33.17
N GLN A 164 -4.74 -0.53 34.45
CA GLN A 164 -4.28 -1.64 35.26
C GLN A 164 -5.29 -2.80 35.15
N GLY A 165 -4.90 -3.91 34.47
CA GLY A 165 -5.74 -5.09 34.28
C GLY A 165 -6.11 -5.44 32.86
N GLN A 166 -5.84 -4.61 31.88
CA GLN A 166 -5.93 -5.05 30.46
C GLN A 166 -4.65 -5.79 30.10
N LEU A 167 -4.80 -7.06 29.74
CA LEU A 167 -3.79 -7.80 28.98
C LEU A 167 -3.27 -6.90 27.86
N LEU A 168 -1.96 -6.81 27.75
CA LEU A 168 -1.22 -6.08 26.73
C LEU A 168 -1.74 -6.42 25.32
N GLY A 169 -2.89 -5.89 24.95
CA GLY A 169 -3.27 -5.67 23.58
C GLY A 169 -2.22 -4.77 22.97
N ALA A 170 -1.88 -4.99 21.71
CA ALA A 170 -0.92 -4.18 20.99
C ALA A 170 -1.10 -2.70 21.33
N PRO A 171 -0.04 -1.96 21.62
CA PRO A 171 -0.15 -0.56 21.92
C PRO A 171 -0.92 0.11 20.80
N ASP A 172 -2.00 0.78 21.12
CA ASP A 172 -2.65 1.71 20.22
C ASP A 172 -1.60 2.79 19.96
N MET A 173 -0.91 2.68 18.85
CA MET A 173 0.17 3.61 18.48
C MET A 173 -0.38 4.99 18.08
N ARG A 174 -1.69 5.14 18.08
CA ARG A 174 -2.32 6.44 17.93
C ARG A 174 -2.23 7.17 19.27
N GLY A 175 -1.22 8.03 19.37
CA GLY A 175 -1.14 8.97 20.46
C GLY A 175 -2.31 9.97 20.40
N ASP A 176 -2.54 10.64 21.51
CA ASP A 176 -3.54 11.72 21.60
C ASP A 176 -2.98 13.09 21.18
N GLY A 177 -1.69 13.14 20.80
CA GLY A 177 -1.02 14.36 20.34
C GLY A 177 -0.78 15.39 21.46
N GLU A 178 -0.89 15.03 22.72
CA GLU A 178 -0.67 15.96 23.84
C GLU A 178 0.81 16.35 24.02
N TYR A 179 1.74 15.58 23.44
CA TYR A 179 3.16 15.77 23.66
C TYR A 179 3.88 16.19 22.38
N ILE A 180 4.78 17.13 22.50
CA ILE A 180 5.68 17.54 21.42
C ILE A 180 6.87 16.58 21.38
N MET A 181 7.02 15.86 20.26
CA MET A 181 8.15 14.99 20.00
C MET A 181 9.30 15.79 19.33
N LYS A 182 10.50 15.70 19.90
CA LYS A 182 11.70 16.24 19.28
C LYS A 182 12.60 15.10 18.82
N ILE A 183 12.67 14.90 17.52
CA ILE A 183 13.58 13.91 16.92
C ILE A 183 14.95 14.56 16.79
N ARG A 184 15.97 13.98 17.41
CA ARG A 184 17.36 14.43 17.35
C ARG A 184 18.23 13.56 16.46
N ARG A 185 17.86 12.29 16.40
CA ARG A 185 18.58 11.26 15.67
C ARG A 185 17.65 10.10 15.40
N PHE A 186 17.85 9.44 14.28
CA PHE A 186 17.32 8.10 14.05
C PHE A 186 18.43 7.19 13.54
N ILE A 187 18.26 5.89 13.76
CA ILE A 187 19.17 4.85 13.32
C ILE A 187 18.39 4.01 12.33
N PRO A 188 18.76 4.03 11.03
CA PRO A 188 18.14 3.16 10.07
C PRO A 188 18.53 1.71 10.38
N ASP A 189 17.56 0.80 10.34
CA ASP A 189 17.78 -0.63 10.57
C ASP A 189 17.19 -1.40 9.39
N PHE A 190 18.06 -1.86 8.50
CA PHE A 190 17.69 -2.65 7.33
C PHE A 190 18.33 -4.04 7.44
N ILE A 191 17.54 -5.09 7.24
CA ILE A 191 18.04 -6.47 7.17
C ILE A 191 18.96 -6.62 5.96
N THR A 192 18.52 -6.06 4.83
CA THR A 192 19.29 -5.99 3.57
C THR A 192 19.01 -4.68 2.89
N GLN A 193 20.02 -4.07 2.27
CA GLN A 193 19.87 -2.86 1.49
C GLN A 193 20.63 -3.00 0.18
N THR A 194 19.94 -2.78 -0.93
CA THR A 194 20.53 -2.67 -2.26
C THR A 194 20.18 -1.30 -2.82
N GLY A 195 21.21 -0.50 -3.10
CA GLY A 195 21.03 0.90 -3.48
C GLY A 195 20.75 1.83 -2.30
N ASP A 196 20.54 3.11 -2.61
CA ASP A 196 20.31 4.16 -1.62
C ASP A 196 18.81 4.30 -1.33
N THR A 197 18.47 4.53 -0.07
CA THR A 197 17.10 4.77 0.38
C THR A 197 16.98 6.21 0.85
N GLN A 198 15.84 6.85 0.58
CA GLN A 198 15.56 8.19 1.11
C GLN A 198 14.51 8.12 2.21
N ILE A 199 14.78 8.77 3.33
CA ILE A 199 13.84 8.88 4.45
C ILE A 199 13.45 10.34 4.62
N THR A 200 12.15 10.58 4.62
CA THR A 200 11.56 11.89 4.89
C THR A 200 10.64 11.80 6.11
N LEU A 201 10.85 12.66 7.09
CA LEU A 201 10.00 12.75 8.27
C LEU A 201 8.97 13.86 8.06
N MET A 202 7.69 13.46 7.96
CA MET A 202 6.57 14.38 7.83
C MET A 202 6.11 14.78 9.23
N LEU A 203 6.28 16.05 9.58
CA LEU A 203 5.95 16.58 10.91
C LEU A 203 4.56 17.19 10.91
N ARG A 204 3.82 17.00 11.99
CA ARG A 204 2.54 17.66 12.23
C ARG A 204 2.58 18.38 13.56
N ASP A 205 2.09 19.62 13.60
CA ASP A 205 2.02 20.40 14.84
C ASP A 205 0.84 19.96 15.72
N TYR A 206 -0.22 19.43 15.08
CA TYR A 206 -1.44 18.97 15.77
C TYR A 206 -1.97 17.70 15.10
N PRO A 207 -2.60 16.79 15.85
CA PRO A 207 -3.12 15.52 15.31
C PRO A 207 -4.07 15.68 14.11
N ASN A 208 -4.89 16.74 14.11
CA ASN A 208 -5.85 17.02 13.04
C ASN A 208 -5.34 17.99 11.97
N ASN A 209 -4.03 18.29 11.96
CA ASN A 209 -3.48 19.13 10.91
C ASN A 209 -3.38 18.31 9.62
N SER A 210 -4.13 18.71 8.59
CA SER A 210 -4.10 18.07 7.27
C SER A 210 -2.81 18.37 6.49
N ALA A 211 -2.12 19.44 6.81
CA ALA A 211 -0.85 19.80 6.20
C ALA A 211 0.30 19.42 7.15
N ALA A 212 1.23 18.61 6.67
CA ALA A 212 2.50 18.45 7.35
C ALA A 212 3.20 19.82 7.39
N SER A 213 3.57 20.29 8.58
CA SER A 213 4.54 21.38 8.69
C SER A 213 5.83 20.91 8.01
N SER A 214 6.74 21.80 7.69
CA SER A 214 7.94 21.51 6.89
C SER A 214 8.54 20.12 7.11
N PRO A 215 8.64 19.28 6.08
CA PRO A 215 9.26 17.96 6.24
C PRO A 215 10.74 18.09 6.59
N LEU A 216 11.25 17.14 7.37
CA LEU A 216 12.69 16.97 7.59
C LEU A 216 13.25 15.94 6.61
N GLY A 217 14.26 16.31 5.88
CA GLY A 217 14.85 15.47 4.83
C GLY A 217 14.57 16.00 3.42
N PRO A 218 14.70 15.18 2.38
CA PRO A 218 15.04 13.75 2.44
C PRO A 218 16.47 13.49 2.96
N PHE A 219 16.62 12.47 3.78
CA PHE A 219 17.94 11.97 4.21
C PHE A 219 18.29 10.75 3.36
N THR A 220 19.44 10.80 2.68
CA THR A 220 19.93 9.66 1.93
C THR A 220 20.63 8.67 2.86
N ILE A 221 20.16 7.44 2.84
CA ILE A 221 20.67 6.32 3.63
C ILE A 221 21.38 5.37 2.68
N THR A 222 22.67 5.21 2.89
CA THR A 222 23.49 4.23 2.17
C THR A 222 23.73 3.00 3.05
N SER A 223 24.27 1.94 2.49
CA SER A 223 24.62 0.72 3.24
C SER A 223 25.67 0.94 4.34
N SER A 224 26.33 2.12 4.36
CA SER A 224 27.31 2.52 5.38
C SER A 224 26.77 3.57 6.36
N THR A 225 25.48 3.90 6.29
CA THR A 225 24.89 4.91 7.17
C THR A 225 24.46 4.29 8.50
N ASP A 226 25.23 4.49 9.56
CA ASP A 226 24.91 3.97 10.90
C ASP A 226 23.85 4.80 11.62
N LYS A 227 23.80 6.09 11.36
CA LYS A 227 22.91 7.03 12.06
C LYS A 227 22.70 8.29 11.24
N VAL A 228 21.56 8.94 11.48
CA VAL A 228 21.23 10.25 10.91
C VAL A 228 20.89 11.22 12.02
N ASP A 229 21.64 12.31 12.10
CA ASP A 229 21.34 13.42 13.01
C ASP A 229 20.42 14.40 12.31
N THR A 230 19.25 14.67 12.90
CA THR A 230 18.22 15.56 12.33
C THR A 230 18.44 17.03 12.68
N ARG A 231 19.49 17.34 13.41
CA ARG A 231 19.87 18.72 13.72
C ARG A 231 20.74 19.29 12.60
N ALA A 232 20.33 20.43 12.10
CA ALA A 232 21.23 21.37 11.49
C ALA A 232 21.95 22.15 12.59
#